data_11e65d9c4b5d08fb7d7983b728468cd1
#
_entry.id   11e65d9c4b5d08fb7d7983b728468cd1
#
_cell.length_a   1.000
_cell.length_b   1.000
_cell.length_c   1.000
_cell.angle_alpha   90.00
_cell.angle_beta   90.00
_cell.angle_gamma   90.00
#
_symmetry.space_group_name_H-M   'P 1'
#
loop_
_entity.id
_entity.type
_entity.pdbx_description
1 polymer ?
#
loop_
_entity_poly.entity_id
_entity_poly.type
_entity_poly.pdbx_seq_one_letter_code
_entity_poly.pdbx_strand_id
1 'polypeptide(L)'
;MQLKVMLKGVGDEVAQMMPTSRKDKIEVLFGKGQALQRAVNEEDAQADMADAESGMHVKFVMAGNDEQTFSSFKDSRTVKQMELGGKQYLLTDSIHKMNWKITGETTTILNYPCQQAVAQHIGKRIATTMKDGEMKTTEVADTSNMVAWFTMQIPVPAGPELQGQLPGLILGLDMGTLTYRAVSLSPDVDLAELKEPTKGKRITAEEFNKERDKMFKEMQQRTSGRATTIKIGQ
;
A
#
# COMPACT_ATOMS: atom_id res chain seq x y z
N MET A 1 6.91 3.53 4.52
CA MET A 1 5.48 3.80 4.25
C MET A 1 4.89 4.48 5.47
N GLN A 2 4.09 5.52 5.29
CA GLN A 2 3.39 6.19 6.38
C GLN A 2 1.91 6.30 6.01
N LEU A 3 1.04 5.61 6.74
CA LEU A 3 -0.40 5.59 6.52
C LEU A 3 -1.07 6.56 7.51
N LYS A 4 -1.79 7.55 7.01
CA LYS A 4 -2.62 8.44 7.84
C LYS A 4 -4.06 7.94 7.83
N VAL A 5 -4.53 7.42 8.95
CA VAL A 5 -5.92 6.96 9.11
C VAL A 5 -6.77 8.12 9.63
N MET A 6 -7.79 8.53 8.86
CA MET A 6 -8.81 9.46 9.32
C MET A 6 -10.06 8.67 9.74
N LEU A 7 -10.32 8.59 11.03
CA LEU A 7 -11.54 8.03 11.60
C LEU A 7 -12.52 9.17 11.93
N LYS A 8 -13.64 9.24 11.21
CA LYS A 8 -14.72 10.17 11.49
C LYS A 8 -15.87 9.39 12.17
N GLY A 9 -16.20 9.71 13.43
CA GLY A 9 -17.35 9.13 14.13
C GLY A 9 -17.04 8.18 15.28
N VAL A 10 -15.78 8.09 15.71
CA VAL A 10 -15.39 7.42 16.97
C VAL A 10 -15.29 8.49 18.04
N GLY A 11 -15.78 8.23 19.25
CA GLY A 11 -15.75 9.21 20.35
C GLY A 11 -14.32 9.72 20.58
N ASP A 12 -14.19 10.99 20.93
CA ASP A 12 -12.91 11.71 21.02
C ASP A 12 -11.85 11.00 21.89
N GLU A 13 -12.25 10.25 22.90
CA GLU A 13 -11.34 9.50 23.77
C GLU A 13 -10.70 8.29 23.08
N VAL A 14 -11.44 7.59 22.22
CA VAL A 14 -10.92 6.43 21.47
C VAL A 14 -10.08 6.88 20.29
N ALA A 15 -10.41 8.03 19.68
CA ALA A 15 -9.65 8.62 18.59
C ALA A 15 -8.26 9.09 19.04
N GLN A 16 -8.08 9.48 20.32
CA GLN A 16 -6.81 9.88 20.89
C GLN A 16 -5.89 8.68 21.23
N MET A 17 -6.44 7.48 21.39
CA MET A 17 -5.68 6.27 21.70
C MET A 17 -5.18 5.51 20.46
N MET A 18 -5.65 5.88 19.26
CA MET A 18 -5.20 5.21 18.02
C MET A 18 -4.01 5.96 17.39
N PRO A 19 -2.95 5.25 17.01
CA PRO A 19 -1.85 5.88 16.31
C PRO A 19 -2.36 6.46 14.98
N THR A 20 -2.16 7.77 14.79
CA THR A 20 -2.60 8.51 13.61
C THR A 20 -1.77 8.17 12.36
N SER A 21 -0.67 7.46 12.53
CA SER A 21 0.20 7.02 11.44
C SER A 21 0.89 5.70 11.78
N ARG A 22 1.06 4.86 10.78
CA ARG A 22 1.84 3.62 10.87
C ARG A 22 3.04 3.73 9.92
N LYS A 23 4.19 3.23 10.35
CA LYS A 23 5.40 3.14 9.54
C LYS A 23 5.69 1.68 9.22
N ASP A 24 5.79 1.36 7.95
CA ASP A 24 6.17 0.04 7.48
C ASP A 24 7.39 0.17 6.57
N LYS A 25 8.27 -0.82 6.59
CA LYS A 25 9.42 -0.88 5.68
C LYS A 25 9.07 -1.76 4.49
N ILE A 26 9.42 -1.30 3.30
CA ILE A 26 9.36 -2.08 2.07
C ILE A 26 10.75 -2.10 1.42
N GLU A 27 11.03 -3.16 0.70
CA GLU A 27 12.21 -3.32 -0.11
C GLU A 27 11.81 -3.33 -1.59
N VAL A 28 12.62 -2.66 -2.42
CA VAL A 28 12.47 -2.71 -3.88
C VAL A 28 13.78 -3.20 -4.47
N LEU A 29 13.81 -4.45 -4.89
CA LEU A 29 14.90 -5.03 -5.66
C LEU A 29 14.71 -4.70 -7.14
N PHE A 30 15.77 -4.33 -7.85
CA PHE A 30 15.66 -4.05 -9.28
C PHE A 30 16.95 -4.41 -10.04
N GLY A 31 16.78 -4.83 -11.28
CA GLY A 31 17.88 -5.21 -12.17
C GLY A 31 17.37 -5.90 -13.43
N LYS A 32 18.20 -5.97 -14.47
CA LYS A 32 17.88 -6.67 -15.74
C LYS A 32 16.51 -6.33 -16.34
N GLY A 33 16.04 -5.09 -16.19
CA GLY A 33 14.74 -4.66 -16.71
C GLY A 33 13.53 -5.16 -15.90
N GLN A 34 13.74 -5.54 -14.65
CA GLN A 34 12.73 -6.05 -13.72
C GLN A 34 12.84 -5.36 -12.37
N ALA A 35 11.76 -5.39 -11.60
CA ALA A 35 11.74 -4.98 -10.20
C ALA A 35 10.82 -5.89 -9.38
N LEU A 36 11.15 -6.04 -8.10
CA LEU A 36 10.33 -6.74 -7.10
C LEU A 36 10.21 -5.86 -5.87
N GLN A 37 8.98 -5.51 -5.51
CA GLN A 37 8.65 -4.85 -4.25
C GLN A 37 8.09 -5.88 -3.27
N ARG A 38 8.56 -5.85 -2.03
CA ARG A 38 8.04 -6.70 -0.95
C ARG A 38 8.09 -5.97 0.39
N ALA A 39 7.26 -6.39 1.33
CA ALA A 39 7.38 -5.96 2.71
C ALA A 39 8.64 -6.57 3.36
N VAL A 40 9.30 -5.80 4.23
CA VAL A 40 10.39 -6.31 5.06
C VAL A 40 9.77 -6.85 6.36
N ASN A 41 10.03 -8.11 6.71
CA ASN A 41 9.51 -8.72 7.93
C ASN A 41 10.09 -8.05 9.17
N GLU A 42 9.27 -7.90 10.23
CA GLU A 42 9.57 -7.16 11.45
C GLU A 42 10.70 -7.77 12.32
N GLU A 43 11.21 -8.95 12.03
CA GLU A 43 12.35 -9.51 12.75
C GLU A 43 13.62 -8.65 12.58
N ASP A 44 13.76 -7.98 11.43
CA ASP A 44 14.85 -7.02 11.19
C ASP A 44 14.52 -5.59 11.69
N ALA A 45 13.27 -5.31 12.04
CA ALA A 45 12.82 -3.99 12.48
C ALA A 45 12.84 -3.79 14.01
N GLN A 46 13.11 -4.82 14.80
CA GLN A 46 13.12 -4.73 16.28
C GLN A 46 14.32 -3.97 16.86
N ALA A 47 15.30 -3.57 16.07
CA ALA A 47 16.45 -2.83 16.55
C ALA A 47 16.17 -1.34 16.88
N ASP A 48 15.06 -0.76 16.43
CA ASP A 48 14.79 0.69 16.55
C ASP A 48 13.60 1.07 17.46
N MET A 49 13.03 0.13 18.23
CA MET A 49 11.88 0.40 19.11
C MET A 49 12.22 0.22 20.60
N ALA A 50 13.35 0.75 21.04
CA ALA A 50 13.63 0.90 22.45
C ALA A 50 13.29 2.34 22.87
N ASP A 51 12.00 2.65 23.09
CA ASP A 51 11.52 3.69 24.00
C ASP A 51 9.99 3.81 23.89
N ALA A 52 9.25 3.03 24.69
CA ALA A 52 7.91 3.38 25.14
C ALA A 52 7.55 2.54 26.38
N GLU A 53 7.84 3.07 27.54
CA GLU A 53 7.18 2.69 28.79
C GLU A 53 5.73 3.15 28.73
N SER A 54 4.81 2.23 28.45
CA SER A 54 3.42 2.26 28.97
C SER A 54 2.69 1.00 28.50
N GLY A 55 2.30 0.18 29.46
CA GLY A 55 1.80 -1.16 29.25
C GLY A 55 0.38 -1.25 28.72
N MET A 56 0.25 -1.39 27.43
CA MET A 56 -0.83 -2.13 26.77
C MET A 56 -0.38 -2.47 25.33
N HIS A 57 0.16 -3.68 25.16
CA HIS A 57 0.53 -4.17 23.82
C HIS A 57 -0.73 -4.70 23.12
N VAL A 58 -1.35 -3.90 22.27
CA VAL A 58 -2.30 -4.40 21.27
C VAL A 58 -1.51 -4.76 20.03
N LYS A 59 -1.18 -6.03 19.87
CA LYS A 59 -0.53 -6.56 18.67
C LYS A 59 -1.59 -6.70 17.57
N PHE A 60 -1.70 -5.73 16.68
CA PHE A 60 -2.44 -5.89 15.44
C PHE A 60 -1.58 -6.74 14.49
N VAL A 61 -1.81 -8.04 14.48
CA VAL A 61 -1.34 -8.90 13.40
C VAL A 61 -2.25 -8.63 12.20
N MET A 62 -1.88 -7.70 11.34
CA MET A 62 -2.46 -7.68 9.99
C MET A 62 -1.87 -8.89 9.26
N ALA A 63 -2.68 -9.94 9.11
CA ALA A 63 -2.38 -11.03 8.21
C ALA A 63 -2.26 -10.45 6.80
N GLY A 64 -1.10 -10.63 6.14
CA GLY A 64 -0.87 -10.16 4.78
C GLY A 64 0.55 -9.68 4.49
N ASN A 65 1.55 -10.09 5.26
CA ASN A 65 2.96 -9.71 4.99
C ASN A 65 3.59 -10.38 3.77
N ASP A 66 2.86 -11.23 3.05
CA ASP A 66 3.36 -11.90 1.84
C ASP A 66 3.02 -11.12 0.54
N GLU A 67 2.57 -9.86 0.64
CA GLU A 67 2.31 -9.07 -0.56
C GLU A 67 3.62 -8.74 -1.29
N GLN A 68 3.67 -9.16 -2.55
CA GLN A 68 4.80 -8.90 -3.43
C GLN A 68 4.29 -8.38 -4.76
N THR A 69 5.02 -7.41 -5.33
CA THR A 69 4.72 -6.88 -6.66
C THR A 69 5.97 -7.00 -7.53
N PHE A 70 5.90 -7.89 -8.49
CA PHE A 70 6.90 -8.06 -9.54
C PHE A 70 6.52 -7.23 -10.76
N SER A 71 7.51 -6.60 -11.40
CA SER A 71 7.32 -5.82 -12.62
C SER A 71 8.36 -6.20 -13.66
N SER A 72 7.92 -6.48 -14.88
CA SER A 72 8.77 -6.61 -16.07
C SER A 72 8.59 -5.35 -16.92
N PHE A 73 9.62 -4.53 -17.02
CA PHE A 73 9.58 -3.29 -17.80
C PHE A 73 9.61 -3.57 -19.30
N LYS A 74 10.29 -4.66 -19.69
CA LYS A 74 10.33 -5.12 -21.09
C LYS A 74 8.95 -5.54 -21.58
N ASP A 75 8.21 -6.27 -20.77
CA ASP A 75 6.89 -6.80 -21.13
C ASP A 75 5.76 -5.84 -20.75
N SER A 76 6.09 -4.68 -20.14
CA SER A 76 5.12 -3.69 -19.62
C SER A 76 4.04 -4.33 -18.75
N ARG A 77 4.39 -5.28 -17.89
CA ARG A 77 3.43 -5.98 -17.03
C ARG A 77 3.88 -6.06 -15.59
N THR A 78 2.90 -6.23 -14.71
CA THR A 78 3.07 -6.49 -13.29
C THR A 78 2.39 -7.79 -12.88
N VAL A 79 2.94 -8.45 -11.87
CA VAL A 79 2.29 -9.57 -11.17
C VAL A 79 2.30 -9.26 -9.69
N LYS A 80 1.12 -9.07 -9.13
CA LYS A 80 0.95 -8.80 -7.69
C LYS A 80 0.45 -10.07 -7.00
N GLN A 81 1.20 -10.55 -6.00
CA GLN A 81 0.76 -11.58 -5.08
C GLN A 81 0.06 -10.93 -3.91
N MET A 82 -1.15 -11.38 -3.61
CA MET A 82 -1.99 -10.85 -2.53
C MET A 82 -2.69 -11.97 -1.79
N GLU A 83 -2.99 -11.73 -0.52
CA GLU A 83 -3.82 -12.62 0.28
C GLU A 83 -5.21 -12.02 0.52
N LEU A 84 -6.24 -12.82 0.39
CA LEU A 84 -7.61 -12.45 0.72
C LEU A 84 -8.32 -13.63 1.39
N GLY A 85 -8.72 -13.47 2.66
CA GLY A 85 -9.43 -14.49 3.41
C GLY A 85 -8.67 -15.81 3.53
N GLY A 86 -7.36 -15.77 3.74
CA GLY A 86 -6.48 -16.93 3.85
C GLY A 86 -6.14 -17.60 2.53
N LYS A 87 -6.53 -17.02 1.39
CA LYS A 87 -6.23 -17.53 0.05
C LYS A 87 -5.26 -16.61 -0.66
N GLN A 88 -4.27 -17.20 -1.33
CA GLN A 88 -3.29 -16.47 -2.12
C GLN A 88 -3.76 -16.31 -3.57
N TYR A 89 -3.59 -15.11 -4.11
CA TYR A 89 -3.95 -14.73 -5.48
C TYR A 89 -2.77 -14.10 -6.20
N LEU A 90 -2.71 -14.33 -7.51
CA LEU A 90 -1.76 -13.69 -8.41
C LEU A 90 -2.54 -12.83 -9.42
N LEU A 91 -2.43 -11.53 -9.27
CA LEU A 91 -3.05 -10.56 -10.18
C LEU A 91 -2.02 -10.15 -11.22
N THR A 92 -2.32 -10.42 -12.49
CA THR A 92 -1.49 -9.96 -13.60
C THR A 92 -2.16 -8.77 -14.27
N ASP A 93 -1.41 -7.68 -14.44
CA ASP A 93 -1.90 -6.47 -15.11
C ASP A 93 -0.81 -5.83 -15.97
N SER A 94 -1.20 -4.93 -16.86
CA SER A 94 -0.28 -4.11 -17.63
C SER A 94 0.21 -2.91 -16.81
N ILE A 95 1.40 -2.42 -17.12
CA ILE A 95 1.87 -1.15 -16.53
C ILE A 95 1.16 0.00 -17.26
N HIS A 96 0.12 0.53 -16.62
CA HIS A 96 -0.62 1.69 -17.13
C HIS A 96 0.13 2.98 -16.78
N LYS A 97 0.64 3.68 -17.79
CA LYS A 97 1.36 4.94 -17.56
C LYS A 97 0.41 6.08 -17.29
N MET A 98 0.72 6.85 -16.27
CA MET A 98 0.03 8.09 -15.92
C MET A 98 0.67 9.29 -16.63
N ASN A 99 -0.07 10.39 -16.72
CA ASN A 99 0.41 11.63 -17.29
C ASN A 99 1.23 12.41 -16.23
N TRP A 100 2.52 12.14 -16.19
CA TRP A 100 3.45 12.84 -15.30
C TRP A 100 3.89 14.16 -15.90
N LYS A 101 3.87 15.22 -15.09
CA LYS A 101 4.43 16.53 -15.41
C LYS A 101 5.64 16.77 -14.52
N ILE A 102 6.81 16.99 -15.12
CA ILE A 102 8.02 17.41 -14.42
C ILE A 102 7.85 18.90 -14.08
N THR A 103 8.02 19.27 -12.80
CA THR A 103 7.76 20.65 -12.32
C THR A 103 8.96 21.56 -12.42
N GLY A 104 10.17 21.01 -12.53
CA GLY A 104 11.43 21.75 -12.42
C GLY A 104 11.96 21.86 -11.00
N GLU A 105 11.19 21.50 -9.99
CA GLU A 105 11.65 21.41 -8.61
C GLU A 105 12.69 20.30 -8.45
N THR A 106 13.70 20.55 -7.62
CA THR A 106 14.79 19.60 -7.35
C THR A 106 15.03 19.46 -5.85
N THR A 107 15.50 18.29 -5.45
CA THR A 107 15.94 17.98 -4.08
C THR A 107 17.05 16.95 -4.11
N THR A 108 17.66 16.67 -2.95
CA THR A 108 18.64 15.60 -2.81
C THR A 108 18.11 14.57 -1.82
N ILE A 109 18.09 13.30 -2.22
CA ILE A 109 17.69 12.16 -1.38
C ILE A 109 18.81 11.13 -1.45
N LEU A 110 19.34 10.70 -0.30
CA LEU A 110 20.47 9.75 -0.22
C LEU A 110 21.67 10.15 -1.10
N ASN A 111 22.01 11.43 -1.14
CA ASN A 111 23.04 12.02 -1.99
C ASN A 111 22.77 11.96 -3.51
N TYR A 112 21.58 11.56 -3.95
CA TYR A 112 21.19 11.59 -5.36
C TYR A 112 20.36 12.84 -5.65
N PRO A 113 20.72 13.64 -6.67
CA PRO A 113 19.87 14.72 -7.14
C PRO A 113 18.59 14.16 -7.75
N CYS A 114 17.46 14.63 -7.27
CA CYS A 114 16.14 14.20 -7.69
C CYS A 114 15.38 15.36 -8.32
N GLN A 115 14.60 15.05 -9.33
CA GLN A 115 13.62 15.94 -9.94
C GLN A 115 12.21 15.56 -9.46
N GLN A 116 11.36 16.56 -9.34
CA GLN A 116 9.96 16.37 -9.00
C GLN A 116 9.11 16.13 -10.25
N ALA A 117 8.27 15.13 -10.18
CA ALA A 117 7.17 14.91 -11.11
C ALA A 117 5.85 14.84 -10.34
N VAL A 118 4.78 15.42 -10.95
CA VAL A 118 3.43 15.40 -10.39
C VAL A 118 2.48 14.74 -11.38
N ALA A 119 1.53 13.97 -10.85
CA ALA A 119 0.44 13.38 -11.62
C ALA A 119 -0.86 13.44 -10.82
N GLN A 120 -1.99 13.35 -11.51
CA GLN A 120 -3.30 13.18 -10.88
C GLN A 120 -3.77 11.74 -11.09
N HIS A 121 -4.17 11.10 -10.01
CA HIS A 121 -4.92 9.86 -10.07
C HIS A 121 -6.41 10.20 -9.94
N ILE A 122 -7.16 9.85 -10.96
CA ILE A 122 -8.62 9.98 -10.95
C ILE A 122 -9.18 8.58 -10.75
N GLY A 123 -9.74 8.35 -9.59
CA GLY A 123 -10.27 7.06 -9.19
C GLY A 123 -11.60 7.18 -8.47
N LYS A 124 -11.98 6.12 -7.82
CA LYS A 124 -13.16 6.07 -6.95
C LYS A 124 -12.73 5.50 -5.61
N ARG A 125 -13.22 6.07 -4.54
CA ARG A 125 -13.04 5.52 -3.19
C ARG A 125 -14.39 5.17 -2.58
N ILE A 126 -14.37 4.18 -1.73
CA ILE A 126 -15.55 3.81 -0.94
C ILE A 126 -15.60 4.73 0.28
N ALA A 127 -16.67 5.53 0.39
CA ALA A 127 -16.97 6.29 1.57
C ALA A 127 -18.10 5.59 2.35
N THR A 128 -17.82 5.26 3.61
CA THR A 128 -18.82 4.70 4.52
C THR A 128 -19.30 5.80 5.45
N THR A 129 -20.59 6.05 5.44
CA THR A 129 -21.25 7.00 6.35
C THR A 129 -22.25 6.26 7.22
N MET A 130 -22.32 6.64 8.50
CA MET A 130 -23.33 6.15 9.41
C MET A 130 -24.47 7.17 9.46
N LYS A 131 -25.66 6.77 9.03
CA LYS A 131 -26.86 7.60 9.10
C LYS A 131 -27.99 6.78 9.71
N ASP A 132 -28.61 7.32 10.76
CA ASP A 132 -29.72 6.68 11.47
C ASP A 132 -29.42 5.26 12.02
N GLY A 133 -28.14 5.01 12.41
CA GLY A 133 -27.70 3.71 12.88
C GLY A 133 -27.37 2.68 11.77
N GLU A 134 -27.58 3.04 10.51
CA GLU A 134 -27.24 2.20 9.36
C GLU A 134 -25.94 2.67 8.70
N MET A 135 -25.05 1.71 8.40
CA MET A 135 -23.84 1.95 7.61
C MET A 135 -24.20 2.00 6.12
N LYS A 136 -24.10 3.18 5.53
CA LYS A 136 -24.29 3.38 4.10
C LYS A 136 -22.93 3.55 3.42
N THR A 137 -22.64 2.68 2.49
CA THR A 137 -21.43 2.70 1.68
C THR A 137 -21.76 3.28 0.31
N THR A 138 -21.04 4.34 -0.06
CA THR A 138 -21.18 5.01 -1.35
C THR A 138 -19.84 5.11 -2.04
N GLU A 139 -19.83 4.90 -3.36
CA GLU A 139 -18.67 5.15 -4.19
C GLU A 139 -18.63 6.65 -4.52
N VAL A 140 -17.53 7.30 -4.16
CA VAL A 140 -17.33 8.73 -4.44
C VAL A 140 -16.09 8.90 -5.33
N ALA A 141 -16.13 9.87 -6.25
CA ALA A 141 -14.96 10.22 -7.04
C ALA A 141 -13.81 10.63 -6.10
N ASP A 142 -12.64 10.09 -6.38
CA ASP A 142 -11.40 10.43 -5.66
C ASP A 142 -10.38 10.95 -6.67
N THR A 143 -9.99 12.20 -6.47
CA THR A 143 -8.90 12.79 -7.25
C THR A 143 -7.77 13.09 -6.28
N SER A 144 -6.72 12.29 -6.35
CA SER A 144 -5.53 12.47 -5.55
C SER A 144 -4.36 12.97 -6.38
N ASN A 145 -3.66 13.97 -5.85
CA ASN A 145 -2.41 14.40 -6.43
C ASN A 145 -1.29 13.49 -5.93
N MET A 146 -0.44 13.06 -6.85
CA MET A 146 0.76 12.31 -6.55
C MET A 146 1.97 13.17 -6.83
N VAL A 147 2.95 13.12 -5.94
CA VAL A 147 4.24 13.80 -6.07
C VAL A 147 5.34 12.76 -5.98
N ALA A 148 6.12 12.61 -7.04
CA ALA A 148 7.26 11.70 -7.08
C ALA A 148 8.57 12.47 -7.19
N TRP A 149 9.57 12.01 -6.45
CA TRP A 149 10.95 12.48 -6.52
C TRP A 149 11.80 11.35 -7.10
N PHE A 150 12.34 11.54 -8.29
CA PHE A 150 13.10 10.50 -8.99
C PHE A 150 14.46 11.02 -9.43
N THR A 151 15.44 10.12 -9.51
CA THR A 151 16.78 10.42 -9.96
C THR A 151 17.10 9.79 -11.30
N MET A 152 17.71 10.59 -12.19
CA MET A 152 18.22 10.10 -13.47
C MET A 152 19.63 9.47 -13.36
N GLN A 153 20.30 9.62 -12.20
CA GLN A 153 21.59 8.95 -12.00
C GLN A 153 21.46 7.42 -11.95
N ILE A 154 20.24 6.94 -11.66
CA ILE A 154 19.88 5.54 -11.74
C ILE A 154 18.73 5.43 -12.75
N PRO A 155 19.02 5.22 -14.05
CA PRO A 155 18.03 5.27 -15.12
C PRO A 155 17.22 3.96 -15.22
N VAL A 156 16.65 3.55 -14.09
CA VAL A 156 15.78 2.37 -13.99
C VAL A 156 14.39 2.84 -13.53
N PRO A 157 13.31 2.50 -14.26
CA PRO A 157 11.97 2.96 -13.94
C PRO A 157 11.36 2.19 -12.75
N ALA A 158 12.12 2.05 -11.67
CA ALA A 158 11.74 1.36 -10.45
C ALA A 158 11.35 2.36 -9.34
N GLY A 159 10.67 1.89 -8.32
CA GLY A 159 10.28 2.68 -7.16
C GLY A 159 9.14 2.03 -6.38
N PRO A 160 8.72 2.60 -5.26
CA PRO A 160 7.58 2.11 -4.52
C PRO A 160 6.28 2.31 -5.32
N GLU A 161 5.39 1.33 -5.34
CA GLU A 161 4.05 1.32 -5.95
C GLU A 161 4.01 1.64 -7.46
N LEU A 162 4.79 2.60 -7.93
CA LEU A 162 4.71 3.18 -9.27
C LEU A 162 5.83 2.66 -10.18
N GLN A 163 5.88 1.35 -10.35
CA GLN A 163 6.84 0.70 -11.24
C GLN A 163 6.60 1.08 -12.72
N GLY A 164 7.65 1.37 -13.45
CA GLY A 164 7.57 1.66 -14.88
C GLY A 164 7.04 3.05 -15.25
N GLN A 165 6.81 3.94 -14.28
CA GLN A 165 6.15 5.23 -14.51
C GLN A 165 7.10 6.33 -14.97
N LEU A 166 8.24 6.47 -14.31
CA LEU A 166 9.22 7.52 -14.54
C LEU A 166 10.53 6.94 -15.10
N PRO A 167 11.34 7.71 -15.81
CA PRO A 167 12.54 7.19 -16.49
C PRO A 167 13.70 6.87 -15.55
N GLY A 168 13.61 7.25 -14.27
CA GLY A 168 14.62 7.03 -13.25
C GLY A 168 14.05 6.45 -11.97
N LEU A 169 14.93 6.11 -11.04
CA LEU A 169 14.56 5.51 -9.75
C LEU A 169 13.82 6.52 -8.89
N ILE A 170 12.61 6.15 -8.43
CA ILE A 170 11.80 6.95 -7.51
C ILE A 170 12.33 6.73 -6.09
N LEU A 171 12.82 7.79 -5.46
CA LEU A 171 13.34 7.80 -4.09
C LEU A 171 12.37 8.44 -3.08
N GLY A 172 11.37 9.17 -3.56
CA GLY A 172 10.30 9.73 -2.74
C GLY A 172 8.98 9.69 -3.50
N LEU A 173 7.90 9.36 -2.82
CA LEU A 173 6.56 9.31 -3.40
C LEU A 173 5.54 9.71 -2.35
N ASP A 174 4.69 10.68 -2.68
CA ASP A 174 3.55 11.09 -1.89
C ASP A 174 2.26 10.85 -2.69
N MET A 175 1.35 10.08 -2.11
CA MET A 175 0.05 9.76 -2.69
C MET A 175 -1.10 10.23 -1.77
N GLY A 176 -0.85 11.24 -0.96
CA GLY A 176 -1.80 11.81 -0.03
C GLY A 176 -1.87 11.05 1.30
N THR A 177 -2.46 9.88 1.33
CA THR A 177 -2.54 9.05 2.55
C THR A 177 -1.30 8.19 2.78
N LEU A 178 -0.53 7.92 1.74
CA LEU A 178 0.68 7.11 1.75
C LEU A 178 1.86 7.94 1.30
N THR A 179 2.93 7.93 2.10
CA THR A 179 4.20 8.59 1.75
C THR A 179 5.32 7.56 1.84
N TYR A 180 6.12 7.48 0.78
CA TYR A 180 7.31 6.65 0.70
C TYR A 180 8.54 7.54 0.66
N ARG A 181 9.58 7.16 1.37
CA ARG A 181 10.90 7.79 1.29
C ARG A 181 11.98 6.73 1.38
N ALA A 182 12.90 6.76 0.45
CA ALA A 182 14.07 5.89 0.50
C ALA A 182 14.90 6.24 1.73
N VAL A 183 15.30 5.21 2.49
CA VAL A 183 16.14 5.34 3.69
C VAL A 183 17.53 4.76 3.47
N SER A 184 17.67 3.83 2.52
CA SER A 184 18.95 3.26 2.11
C SER A 184 18.89 2.82 0.66
N LEU A 185 20.05 2.75 0.01
CA LEU A 185 20.25 2.23 -1.33
C LEU A 185 21.56 1.46 -1.35
N SER A 186 21.55 0.22 -1.83
CA SER A 186 22.73 -0.63 -2.00
C SER A 186 22.83 -1.13 -3.42
N PRO A 187 24.03 -1.16 -4.01
CA PRO A 187 24.26 -1.83 -5.28
C PRO A 187 24.29 -3.37 -5.16
N ASP A 188 24.43 -3.88 -3.93
CA ASP A 188 24.53 -5.30 -3.66
C ASP A 188 23.14 -5.92 -3.59
N VAL A 189 22.74 -6.55 -4.67
CA VAL A 189 21.45 -7.26 -4.77
C VAL A 189 21.68 -8.68 -5.30
N ASP A 190 21.10 -9.66 -4.61
CA ASP A 190 21.01 -11.01 -5.18
C ASP A 190 19.91 -11.05 -6.24
N LEU A 191 20.33 -11.02 -7.50
CA LEU A 191 19.40 -11.10 -8.63
C LEU A 191 18.66 -12.44 -8.69
N ALA A 192 19.06 -13.46 -7.93
CA ALA A 192 18.32 -14.70 -7.81
C ALA A 192 17.03 -14.55 -7.00
N GLU A 193 16.94 -13.52 -6.16
CA GLU A 193 15.70 -13.18 -5.42
C GLU A 193 14.70 -12.43 -6.28
N LEU A 194 15.14 -11.80 -7.38
CA LEU A 194 14.30 -11.03 -8.28
C LEU A 194 13.50 -11.96 -9.21
N LYS A 195 12.50 -12.63 -8.64
CA LYS A 195 11.66 -13.62 -9.33
C LYS A 195 10.19 -13.23 -9.28
N GLU A 196 9.49 -13.55 -10.35
CA GLU A 196 8.03 -13.44 -10.39
C GLU A 196 7.41 -14.37 -9.33
N PRO A 197 6.48 -13.88 -8.49
CA PRO A 197 5.77 -14.73 -7.53
C PRO A 197 4.92 -15.75 -8.26
N THR A 198 4.89 -16.98 -7.72
CA THR A 198 4.19 -18.12 -8.32
C THR A 198 3.12 -18.72 -7.42
N LYS A 199 3.08 -18.28 -6.15
CA LYS A 199 2.17 -18.85 -5.15
C LYS A 199 0.82 -18.16 -5.21
N GLY A 200 -0.22 -18.88 -5.58
CA GLY A 200 -1.59 -18.39 -5.57
C GLY A 200 -2.37 -18.71 -6.85
N LYS A 201 -3.69 -18.49 -6.78
CA LYS A 201 -4.58 -18.63 -7.93
C LYS A 201 -4.43 -17.41 -8.83
N ARG A 202 -4.13 -17.62 -10.12
CA ARG A 202 -4.14 -16.52 -11.12
C ARG A 202 -5.57 -16.02 -11.30
N ILE A 203 -5.74 -14.71 -11.25
CA ILE A 203 -7.04 -14.05 -11.27
C ILE A 203 -6.87 -12.65 -11.88
N THR A 204 -7.89 -12.13 -12.53
CA THR A 204 -7.91 -10.74 -13.01
C THR A 204 -8.25 -9.78 -11.86
N ALA A 205 -7.93 -8.49 -12.03
CA ALA A 205 -8.28 -7.46 -11.05
C ALA A 205 -9.81 -7.38 -10.82
N GLU A 206 -10.61 -7.59 -11.89
CA GLU A 206 -12.08 -7.61 -11.78
C GLU A 206 -12.59 -8.79 -10.96
N GLU A 207 -12.05 -9.99 -11.20
CA GLU A 207 -12.41 -11.19 -10.45
C GLU A 207 -12.01 -11.07 -8.99
N PHE A 208 -10.81 -10.51 -8.72
CA PHE A 208 -10.36 -10.25 -7.36
C PHE A 208 -11.29 -9.26 -6.64
N ASN A 209 -11.69 -8.18 -7.29
CA ASN A 209 -12.63 -7.23 -6.72
C ASN A 209 -13.99 -7.88 -6.39
N LYS A 210 -14.50 -8.76 -7.26
CA LYS A 210 -15.74 -9.52 -7.01
C LYS A 210 -15.60 -10.43 -5.77
N GLU A 211 -14.47 -11.15 -5.64
CA GLU A 211 -14.21 -11.99 -4.48
C GLU A 211 -14.11 -11.17 -3.19
N ARG A 212 -13.43 -10.03 -3.24
CA ARG A 212 -13.32 -9.09 -2.11
C ARG A 212 -14.69 -8.58 -1.69
N ASP A 213 -15.50 -8.12 -2.63
CA ASP A 213 -16.84 -7.56 -2.36
C ASP A 213 -17.78 -8.63 -1.79
N LYS A 214 -17.67 -9.86 -2.28
CA LYS A 214 -18.40 -11.00 -1.72
C LYS A 214 -18.01 -11.26 -0.28
N MET A 215 -16.71 -11.30 0.02
CA MET A 215 -16.20 -11.49 1.38
C MET A 215 -16.68 -10.38 2.32
N PHE A 216 -16.67 -9.11 1.89
CA PHE A 216 -17.19 -8.00 2.67
C PHE A 216 -18.68 -8.15 2.98
N LYS A 217 -19.50 -8.54 2.00
CA LYS A 217 -20.94 -8.77 2.20
C LYS A 217 -21.20 -9.90 3.21
N GLU A 218 -20.47 -11.00 3.10
CA GLU A 218 -20.58 -12.12 4.04
C GLU A 218 -20.18 -11.70 5.46
N MET A 219 -19.13 -10.89 5.61
CA MET A 219 -18.68 -10.38 6.90
C MET A 219 -19.72 -9.44 7.53
N GLN A 220 -20.34 -8.55 6.74
CA GLN A 220 -21.43 -7.68 7.19
C GLN A 220 -22.65 -8.49 7.66
N GLN A 221 -23.04 -9.53 6.93
CA GLN A 221 -24.18 -10.38 7.31
C GLN A 221 -23.93 -11.12 8.64
N ARG A 222 -22.69 -11.58 8.87
CA ARG A 222 -22.30 -12.24 10.14
C ARG A 222 -22.32 -11.27 11.31
N THR A 223 -21.98 -10.01 11.10
CA THR A 223 -21.95 -8.98 12.15
C THR A 223 -23.36 -8.48 12.47
N SER A 224 -24.22 -8.31 11.47
CA SER A 224 -25.62 -7.89 11.66
C SER A 224 -26.48 -8.96 12.36
N GLY A 225 -26.16 -10.25 12.18
CA GLY A 225 -26.86 -11.36 12.85
C GLY A 225 -26.50 -11.56 14.33
N ARG A 226 -25.53 -10.82 14.87
CA ARG A 226 -25.05 -10.92 16.26
C ARG A 226 -25.53 -9.80 17.20
N ALA A 227 -26.54 -9.02 16.81
CA ALA A 227 -27.24 -8.14 17.74
C ALA A 227 -28.05 -8.99 18.74
N THR A 228 -27.36 -9.53 19.75
CA THR A 228 -27.97 -10.26 20.86
C THR A 228 -28.77 -9.27 21.68
N THR A 229 -30.09 -9.38 21.64
CA THR A 229 -31.01 -8.70 22.56
C THR A 229 -30.68 -9.12 23.98
N ILE A 230 -29.97 -8.27 24.72
CA ILE A 230 -29.83 -8.44 26.18
C ILE A 230 -31.21 -8.06 26.75
N LYS A 231 -32.06 -9.07 27.05
CA LYS A 231 -33.23 -8.87 27.91
C LYS A 231 -32.72 -8.62 29.32
N ILE A 232 -32.78 -7.37 29.75
CA ILE A 232 -32.66 -7.01 31.16
C ILE A 232 -33.96 -7.44 31.78
N GLY A 233 -33.98 -8.55 32.52
CA GLY A 233 -35.09 -9.00 33.33
C GLY A 233 -35.27 -8.05 34.52
N GLN A 234 -36.52 -7.71 34.78
CA GLN A 234 -36.99 -7.01 35.98
C GLN A 234 -36.79 -7.88 37.22
#